data_3a2be21374c0915d2fb4ce47a0a60d8a
#
_entry.id   3a2be21374c0915d2fb4ce47a0a60d8a
#
_cell.length_a   1.000
_cell.length_b   1.000
_cell.length_c   1.000
_cell.angle_alpha   90.00
_cell.angle_beta   90.00
_cell.angle_gamma   90.00
#
_symmetry.space_group_name_H-M   'P 1'
#
loop_
_entity.id
_entity.type
_entity.pdbx_description
1 polymer ?
#
loop_
_entity_poly.entity_id
_entity_poly.type
_entity_poly.pdbx_seq_one_letter_code
_entity_poly.pdbx_strand_id
1 'polypeptide(L)'
;MKKPKVGDLSVWWVPQIPMKAFRVPVSSIEEAVKIMQVLADYDKFQFDNRVKPDYANAGGLNVWTADAGDGRADWCDWYDDETGEDDPERYLAERAK
;
A
#
# COMPACT_ATOMS: atom_id res chain seq x y z
N MET A 1 1.78 19.62 -5.08
CA MET A 1 1.20 18.39 -4.54
C MET A 1 -0.06 18.69 -3.74
N LYS A 2 -1.11 17.92 -3.98
CA LYS A 2 -2.33 18.06 -3.19
C LYS A 2 -2.11 17.50 -1.79
N LYS A 3 -2.62 18.21 -0.79
CA LYS A 3 -2.65 17.67 0.57
C LYS A 3 -3.68 16.56 0.63
N PRO A 4 -3.38 15.45 1.31
CA PRO A 4 -4.36 14.38 1.45
C PRO A 4 -5.55 14.83 2.31
N LYS A 5 -6.69 14.20 2.07
CA LYS A 5 -7.93 14.42 2.83
C LYS A 5 -8.24 13.15 3.63
N VAL A 6 -8.97 13.30 4.71
CA VAL A 6 -9.41 12.17 5.51
C VAL A 6 -10.13 11.16 4.62
N GLY A 7 -9.70 9.91 4.66
CA GLY A 7 -10.24 8.84 3.84
C GLY A 7 -9.49 8.57 2.55
N ASP A 8 -8.55 9.45 2.17
CA ASP A 8 -7.73 9.22 0.98
C ASP A 8 -6.85 7.98 1.19
N LEU A 9 -6.68 7.22 0.10
CA LEU A 9 -5.91 5.98 0.12
C LEU A 9 -4.59 6.16 -0.62
N SER A 10 -3.55 5.50 -0.13
CA SER A 10 -2.23 5.52 -0.76
C SER A 10 -1.56 4.16 -0.57
N VAL A 11 -1.06 3.60 -1.67
CA VAL A 11 -0.17 2.44 -1.59
C VAL A 11 1.22 2.95 -1.22
N TRP A 12 1.85 2.31 -0.24
CA TRP A 12 3.26 2.56 0.06
C TRP A 12 4.07 1.35 -0.38
N TRP A 13 5.27 1.60 -0.88
CA TRP A 13 6.11 0.53 -1.42
C TRP A 13 7.58 0.85 -1.18
N VAL A 14 8.29 -0.11 -0.61
CA VAL A 14 9.73 -0.04 -0.42
C VAL A 14 10.35 -1.08 -1.34
N PRO A 15 10.87 -0.67 -2.52
CA PRO A 15 11.37 -1.62 -3.51
C PRO A 15 12.64 -2.35 -3.09
N GLN A 16 13.39 -1.78 -2.18
CA GLN A 16 14.62 -2.40 -1.69
C GLN A 16 14.82 -1.97 -0.24
N ILE A 17 14.85 -2.92 0.68
CA ILE A 17 15.02 -2.62 2.11
C ILE A 17 16.51 -2.49 2.44
N PRO A 18 16.96 -1.46 3.17
CA PRO A 18 16.15 -0.34 3.71
C PRO A 18 16.18 0.85 2.77
N MET A 19 15.03 1.49 2.61
CA MET A 19 14.95 2.77 1.92
C MET A 19 13.61 3.42 2.22
N LYS A 20 13.47 4.67 1.78
CA LYS A 20 12.26 5.45 1.89
C LYS A 20 11.14 4.83 1.06
N ALA A 21 9.91 4.86 1.56
CA ALA A 21 8.77 4.35 0.83
C ALA A 21 8.39 5.25 -0.34
N PHE A 22 8.07 4.62 -1.46
CA PHE A 22 7.46 5.26 -2.62
C PHE A 22 5.95 5.19 -2.42
N ARG A 23 5.22 6.27 -2.71
CA ARG A 23 3.77 6.31 -2.48
C ARG A 23 3.01 6.56 -3.77
N VAL A 24 1.89 5.85 -3.93
CA VAL A 24 1.01 5.98 -5.09
C VAL A 24 -0.41 6.25 -4.57
N PRO A 25 -0.98 7.44 -4.83
CA PRO A 25 -2.37 7.68 -4.46
C PRO A 25 -3.29 6.80 -5.29
N VAL A 26 -4.29 6.23 -4.64
CA VAL A 26 -5.26 5.35 -5.30
C VAL A 26 -6.67 5.77 -4.91
N SER A 27 -7.66 5.46 -5.75
CA SER A 27 -9.05 5.87 -5.54
C SER A 27 -9.92 4.76 -4.96
N SER A 28 -9.42 3.54 -4.89
CA SER A 28 -10.20 2.40 -4.40
C SER A 28 -9.26 1.30 -3.92
N ILE A 29 -9.84 0.34 -3.19
CA ILE A 29 -9.10 -0.83 -2.72
C ILE A 29 -8.72 -1.71 -3.91
N GLU A 30 -9.61 -1.83 -4.91
CA GLU A 30 -9.33 -2.57 -6.13
C GLU A 30 -8.12 -2.00 -6.87
N GLU A 31 -8.06 -0.68 -6.98
CA GLU A 31 -6.91 -0.03 -7.61
C GLU A 31 -5.63 -0.27 -6.79
N ALA A 32 -5.73 -0.20 -5.46
CA ALA A 32 -4.58 -0.46 -4.59
C ALA A 32 -4.01 -1.85 -4.80
N VAL A 33 -4.87 -2.87 -4.86
CA VAL A 33 -4.43 -4.26 -5.07
C VAL A 33 -3.75 -4.40 -6.43
N LYS A 34 -4.33 -3.80 -7.48
CA LYS A 34 -3.74 -3.84 -8.81
C LYS A 34 -2.35 -3.19 -8.83
N ILE A 35 -2.22 -2.03 -8.21
CA ILE A 35 -0.94 -1.31 -8.15
C ILE A 35 0.11 -2.14 -7.39
N MET A 36 -0.26 -2.72 -6.26
CA MET A 36 0.66 -3.55 -5.49
C MET A 36 1.13 -4.77 -6.27
N GLN A 37 0.23 -5.40 -7.05
CA GLN A 37 0.60 -6.53 -7.89
C GLN A 37 1.59 -6.11 -8.97
N VAL A 38 1.35 -4.96 -9.61
CA VAL A 38 2.25 -4.43 -10.64
C VAL A 38 3.63 -4.13 -10.05
N LEU A 39 3.68 -3.51 -8.87
CA LEU A 39 4.94 -3.17 -8.22
C LEU A 39 5.72 -4.43 -7.84
N ALA A 40 5.02 -5.44 -7.32
CA ALA A 40 5.65 -6.71 -6.97
C ALA A 40 6.21 -7.42 -8.22
N ASP A 41 5.44 -7.43 -9.31
CA ASP A 41 5.87 -8.04 -10.56
C ASP A 41 7.06 -7.31 -11.15
N TYR A 42 7.07 -5.99 -11.06
CA TYR A 42 8.18 -5.18 -11.56
C TYR A 42 9.46 -5.44 -10.75
N ASP A 43 9.32 -5.54 -9.42
CA ASP A 43 10.46 -5.85 -8.55
C ASP A 43 11.04 -7.23 -8.87
N LYS A 44 10.17 -8.21 -9.10
CA LYS A 44 10.60 -9.55 -9.48
C LYS A 44 11.29 -9.54 -10.83
N PHE A 45 10.75 -8.78 -11.80
CA PHE A 45 11.37 -8.62 -13.12
C PHE A 45 12.78 -8.05 -12.99
N GLN A 46 12.96 -7.03 -12.16
CA GLN A 46 14.28 -6.43 -11.94
C GLN A 46 15.25 -7.41 -11.31
N PHE A 47 14.79 -8.18 -10.34
CA PHE A 47 15.61 -9.19 -9.68
C PHE A 47 16.02 -10.29 -10.67
N ASP A 48 15.06 -10.81 -11.44
CA ASP A 48 15.31 -11.88 -12.43
C ASP A 48 16.28 -11.43 -13.52
N ASN A 49 16.32 -10.13 -13.80
CA ASN A 49 17.21 -9.55 -14.82
C ASN A 49 18.47 -8.93 -14.22
N ARG A 50 18.77 -9.24 -12.97
CA ARG A 50 19.98 -8.84 -12.24
C ARG A 50 20.17 -7.33 -12.11
N VAL A 51 19.08 -6.58 -12.14
CA VAL A 51 19.09 -5.14 -11.89
C VAL A 51 19.15 -4.87 -10.40
N LYS A 52 18.54 -5.75 -9.58
CA LYS A 52 18.53 -5.64 -8.12
C LYS A 52 19.38 -6.75 -7.52
N PRO A 53 20.12 -6.45 -6.44
CA PRO A 53 20.98 -7.45 -5.78
C PRO A 53 20.21 -8.54 -5.04
N ASP A 54 18.99 -8.23 -4.56
CA ASP A 54 18.14 -9.22 -3.91
C ASP A 54 16.65 -8.85 -4.09
N TYR A 55 15.77 -9.72 -3.62
CA TYR A 55 14.31 -9.52 -3.71
C TYR A 55 13.76 -9.22 -2.33
N ALA A 56 14.13 -8.06 -1.78
CA ALA A 56 13.69 -7.63 -0.46
C ALA A 56 12.84 -6.36 -0.58
N ASN A 57 11.53 -6.53 -0.61
CA ASN A 57 10.60 -5.40 -0.69
C ASN A 57 9.53 -5.50 0.40
N ALA A 58 8.81 -4.42 0.59
CA ALA A 58 7.67 -4.36 1.49
C ALA A 58 6.67 -3.35 0.95
N GLY A 59 5.40 -3.55 1.25
CA GLY A 59 4.37 -2.64 0.79
C GLY A 59 3.05 -2.85 1.51
N GLY A 60 2.14 -1.93 1.29
CA GLY A 60 0.82 -2.01 1.90
C GLY A 60 -0.06 -0.84 1.49
N LEU A 61 -1.22 -0.77 2.13
CA LEU A 61 -2.21 0.27 1.90
C LEU A 61 -2.35 1.13 3.14
N ASN A 62 -2.29 2.45 2.95
CA ASN A 62 -2.51 3.42 4.01
C ASN A 62 -3.77 4.22 3.73
N VAL A 63 -4.36 4.76 4.79
CA VAL A 63 -5.47 5.70 4.72
C VAL A 63 -5.09 6.94 5.50
N TRP A 64 -5.47 8.12 4.99
CA TRP A 64 -5.22 9.37 5.69
C TRP A 64 -6.25 9.55 6.80
N THR A 65 -5.81 9.77 8.02
CA THR A 65 -6.70 9.95 9.18
C THR A 65 -6.46 11.31 9.81
N ALA A 66 -7.51 11.85 10.43
CA ALA A 66 -7.42 13.12 11.13
C ALA A 66 -6.62 13.01 12.42
N ASP A 67 -6.59 11.84 13.04
CA ASP A 67 -5.88 11.60 14.28
C ASP A 67 -5.21 10.22 14.23
N ALA A 68 -3.90 10.23 14.09
CA ALA A 68 -3.09 9.01 13.99
C ALA A 68 -2.60 8.52 15.36
N GLY A 69 -3.22 9.00 16.44
CA GLY A 69 -2.90 8.57 17.80
C GLY A 69 -2.19 9.63 18.64
N ASP A 70 -1.68 10.68 18.02
CA ASP A 70 -0.99 11.79 18.70
C ASP A 70 -1.66 13.14 18.45
N GLY A 71 -2.90 13.13 17.93
CA GLY A 71 -3.63 14.34 17.61
C GLY A 71 -3.29 14.97 16.28
N ARG A 72 -2.41 14.34 15.50
CA ARG A 72 -1.98 14.85 14.19
C ARG A 72 -2.56 14.01 13.06
N ALA A 73 -2.88 14.65 11.96
CA ALA A 73 -3.29 13.94 10.75
C ALA A 73 -2.07 13.25 10.14
N ASP A 74 -2.23 12.00 9.74
CA ASP A 74 -1.15 11.23 9.12
C ASP A 74 -1.71 10.00 8.41
N TRP A 75 -0.84 9.32 7.66
CA TRP A 75 -1.13 8.03 7.07
C TRP A 75 -1.10 6.95 8.13
N CYS A 76 -2.13 6.10 8.14
CA CYS A 76 -2.21 4.93 9.02
C CYS A 76 -2.49 3.70 8.19
N ASP A 77 -2.16 2.54 8.74
CA ASP A 77 -2.47 1.28 8.07
C ASP A 77 -3.97 1.17 7.87
N TRP A 78 -4.34 0.79 6.65
CA TRP A 78 -5.75 0.59 6.32
C TRP A 78 -6.26 -0.73 6.90
N TYR A 79 -7.47 -0.74 7.38
CA TYR A 79 -8.19 -1.96 7.74
C TYR A 79 -9.69 -1.74 7.57
N ASP A 80 -10.42 -2.84 7.39
CA ASP A 80 -11.87 -2.79 7.30
C ASP A 80 -12.48 -2.80 8.70
N ASP A 81 -13.28 -1.79 9.01
CA ASP A 81 -13.88 -1.62 10.34
C ASP A 81 -14.85 -2.75 10.72
N GLU A 82 -15.51 -3.35 9.72
CA GLU A 82 -16.50 -4.39 9.97
C GLU A 82 -15.90 -5.74 10.27
N THR A 83 -14.84 -6.11 9.54
CA THR A 83 -14.24 -7.45 9.63
C THR A 83 -12.90 -7.45 10.34
N GLY A 84 -12.24 -6.30 10.45
CA GLY A 84 -10.89 -6.19 10.98
C GLY A 84 -9.82 -6.64 9.98
N GLU A 85 -10.19 -6.95 8.75
CA GLU A 85 -9.23 -7.39 7.73
C GLU A 85 -8.34 -6.24 7.31
N ASP A 86 -7.03 -6.43 7.36
CA ASP A 86 -6.04 -5.42 7.00
C ASP A 86 -5.28 -5.74 5.71
N ASP A 87 -5.58 -6.88 5.08
CA ASP A 87 -5.00 -7.26 3.80
C ASP A 87 -6.00 -6.92 2.68
N PRO A 88 -5.72 -5.88 1.85
CA PRO A 88 -6.66 -5.48 0.81
C PRO A 88 -7.00 -6.59 -0.18
N GLU A 89 -6.02 -7.42 -0.53
CA GLU A 89 -6.25 -8.53 -1.47
C GLU A 89 -7.21 -9.55 -0.88
N ARG A 90 -7.01 -9.94 0.38
CA ARG A 90 -7.89 -10.88 1.07
C ARG A 90 -9.28 -10.29 1.24
N TYR A 91 -9.37 -9.00 1.57
CA TYR A 91 -10.64 -8.29 1.71
C TYR A 91 -11.46 -8.39 0.43
N LEU A 92 -10.84 -8.13 -0.73
CA LEU A 92 -11.53 -8.22 -2.02
C LEU A 92 -11.93 -9.66 -2.35
N ALA A 93 -11.06 -10.62 -2.07
CA ALA A 93 -11.35 -12.04 -2.32
C ALA A 93 -12.56 -12.51 -1.51
N GLU A 94 -12.68 -12.09 -0.27
CA GLU A 94 -13.81 -12.44 0.59
C GLU A 94 -15.11 -11.82 0.09
N ARG A 95 -15.06 -10.58 -0.41
CA ARG A 95 -16.25 -9.90 -0.92
C ARG A 95 -16.71 -10.43 -2.27
N ALA A 96 -15.83 -11.08 -3.01
CA ALA A 96 -16.14 -11.63 -4.33
C ALA A 96 -16.86 -12.98 -4.27
N LYS A 97 -16.97 -13.56 -3.09
CA LYS A 97 -17.66 -14.84 -2.90
C LYS A 97 -19.18 -14.70 -2.90
#